data_7ac68200da05d0308816e7fd31f1f609
#
_entry.id   7ac68200da05d0308816e7fd31f1f609
#
_cell.length_a   1.000
_cell.length_b   1.000
_cell.length_c   1.000
_cell.angle_alpha   90.00
_cell.angle_beta   90.00
_cell.angle_gamma   90.00
#
_symmetry.space_group_name_H-M   'P 1'
#
loop_
_entity.id
_entity.type
_entity.pdbx_description
1 polymer ?
#
loop_
_entity_poly.entity_id
_entity_poly.type
_entity_poly.pdbx_seq_one_letter_code
_entity_poly.pdbx_strand_id
1 'polypeptide(L)'
;MTKNERSLQWVIAGIFFVVCFAFFQWIYPNHLFFKEQMRIFLYTTDYFISFWDEPAWLSCYVGNFLIQFFHLTVIGPLIVTCVLLLLWYYSMRVLRKFGNGNMVSIYALFPVALEWGLICRLSYSIASTLTLIFVLWLFLGYIRIKNKRTSVWVAFILLPIIYSMVGSRLFVFSLMVIFYEGAKNRKRWWFWLSLLLSSYLYPLFMRHFYGLSIEEAYKYSHVDGLSVYFPALALILEIFALEIKSIRRICLNRHSLLITFLVVFGFFSFVIAGTNRKREKVLAVDQAIYRGDWERVLDLSAGFDSPDILVSYYRNIAFSKKNELPQNLMDHYQRGADALFLPIDLRSSILPVFFSNEVYYQLGDMDMARHRAIEGILFSPKQRSVRQIKRLVEIDMRRGDIEEARKYLNLLDATLFYHSWARSKEEQLKGEETLSMEKRLPRKSDWEREHDILMSISDYPGVLSSLVAEYPENKQALDYLLCYYLLNENLNSFKNAFDTYYKGKFEVVPRLYEEALVQVLSKSSDEEVDGYQIPQDVIEDYQDYIHCKSGRKAKEELRERYSSTYWYYSDYIH
;
A
#
# COMPACT_ATOMS: atom_id res chain seq x y z
N MET A 1 41.50 6.10 -14.59
CA MET A 1 40.54 5.15 -15.20
C MET A 1 41.03 4.76 -16.57
N THR A 2 41.21 3.48 -16.81
CA THR A 2 41.53 2.95 -18.14
C THR A 2 40.28 2.97 -19.05
N LYS A 3 40.48 2.93 -20.38
CA LYS A 3 39.37 2.87 -21.35
C LYS A 3 38.45 1.65 -21.09
N ASN A 4 39.05 0.52 -20.74
CA ASN A 4 38.33 -0.73 -20.41
C ASN A 4 37.49 -0.61 -19.13
N GLU A 5 37.94 0.12 -18.11
CA GLU A 5 37.14 0.36 -16.90
C GLU A 5 35.91 1.19 -17.18
N ARG A 6 35.99 2.20 -18.06
CA ARG A 6 34.83 3.00 -18.45
C ARG A 6 33.82 2.18 -19.25
N SER A 7 34.31 1.37 -20.21
CA SER A 7 33.44 0.50 -21.00
C SER A 7 32.66 -0.47 -20.10
N LEU A 8 33.34 -1.13 -19.16
CA LEU A 8 32.68 -2.07 -18.21
C LEU A 8 31.61 -1.37 -17.38
N GLN A 9 31.83 -0.13 -16.93
CA GLN A 9 30.83 0.62 -16.18
C GLN A 9 29.59 0.91 -16.96
N TRP A 10 29.72 1.33 -18.21
CA TRP A 10 28.59 1.59 -19.08
C TRP A 10 27.79 0.31 -19.35
N VAL A 11 28.47 -0.83 -19.50
CA VAL A 11 27.82 -2.14 -19.67
C VAL A 11 27.02 -2.51 -18.40
N ILE A 12 27.63 -2.38 -17.21
CA ILE A 12 26.95 -2.67 -15.93
C ILE A 12 25.74 -1.72 -15.75
N ALA A 13 25.93 -0.43 -16.01
CA ALA A 13 24.85 0.56 -15.91
C ALA A 13 23.69 0.24 -16.87
N GLY A 14 23.99 -0.14 -18.11
CA GLY A 14 22.99 -0.49 -19.12
C GLY A 14 22.22 -1.76 -18.74
N ILE A 15 22.91 -2.81 -18.32
CA ILE A 15 22.27 -4.06 -17.87
C ILE A 15 21.40 -3.78 -16.62
N PHE A 16 21.94 -3.06 -15.65
CA PHE A 16 21.20 -2.72 -14.43
C PHE A 16 19.94 -1.89 -14.76
N PHE A 17 20.06 -0.89 -15.66
CA PHE A 17 18.93 -0.09 -16.10
C PHE A 17 17.82 -0.96 -16.69
N VAL A 18 18.17 -1.82 -17.67
CA VAL A 18 17.18 -2.68 -18.34
C VAL A 18 16.49 -3.62 -17.35
N VAL A 19 17.27 -4.29 -16.49
CA VAL A 19 16.73 -5.26 -15.53
C VAL A 19 15.85 -4.56 -14.46
N CYS A 20 16.31 -3.43 -13.93
CA CYS A 20 15.57 -2.69 -12.92
C CYS A 20 14.28 -2.08 -13.49
N PHE A 21 14.37 -1.45 -14.66
CA PHE A 21 13.19 -0.90 -15.34
C PHE A 21 12.17 -1.98 -15.69
N ALA A 22 12.61 -3.10 -16.28
CA ALA A 22 11.74 -4.22 -16.60
C ALA A 22 11.04 -4.80 -15.37
N PHE A 23 11.76 -4.90 -14.25
CA PHE A 23 11.19 -5.37 -13.00
C PHE A 23 10.05 -4.47 -12.50
N PHE A 24 10.27 -3.15 -12.38
CA PHE A 24 9.25 -2.23 -11.91
C PHE A 24 8.15 -1.95 -12.94
N GLN A 25 8.41 -2.17 -14.24
CA GLN A 25 7.42 -1.96 -15.30
C GLN A 25 6.45 -3.14 -15.43
N TRP A 26 6.94 -4.40 -15.32
CA TRP A 26 6.12 -5.58 -15.64
C TRP A 26 5.92 -6.55 -14.48
N ILE A 27 6.87 -6.62 -13.53
CA ILE A 27 6.80 -7.59 -12.44
C ILE A 27 6.21 -6.97 -11.17
N TYR A 28 6.50 -5.68 -10.91
CA TYR A 28 6.17 -5.03 -9.64
C TYR A 28 5.67 -3.57 -9.81
N PRO A 29 4.68 -3.28 -10.69
CA PRO A 29 4.22 -1.91 -10.96
C PRO A 29 3.18 -1.39 -9.96
N ASN A 30 2.30 -2.25 -9.42
CA ASN A 30 1.08 -1.81 -8.73
C ASN A 30 1.39 -1.16 -7.38
N HIS A 31 2.45 -1.59 -6.68
CA HIS A 31 2.85 -0.96 -5.43
C HIS A 31 3.33 0.49 -5.63
N LEU A 32 3.90 0.85 -6.80
CA LEU A 32 4.27 2.24 -7.10
C LEU A 32 3.01 3.10 -7.20
N PHE A 33 2.03 2.65 -7.97
CA PHE A 33 0.74 3.33 -8.08
C PHE A 33 0.08 3.49 -6.70
N PHE A 34 0.04 2.43 -5.88
CA PHE A 34 -0.52 2.51 -4.54
C PHE A 34 0.22 3.49 -3.63
N LYS A 35 1.56 3.57 -3.71
CA LYS A 35 2.35 4.57 -2.97
C LYS A 35 1.99 6.00 -3.33
N GLU A 36 1.67 6.26 -4.58
CA GLU A 36 1.17 7.56 -5.02
C GLU A 36 -0.22 7.84 -4.43
N GLN A 37 -1.13 6.86 -4.47
CA GLN A 37 -2.49 6.99 -3.93
C GLN A 37 -2.53 7.30 -2.42
N MET A 38 -1.51 6.87 -1.68
CA MET A 38 -1.36 7.13 -0.25
C MET A 38 -0.87 8.54 0.08
N ARG A 39 -0.48 9.36 -0.90
CA ARG A 39 0.12 10.68 -0.70
C ARG A 39 -0.54 11.71 -1.60
N ILE A 40 -0.34 12.98 -1.28
CA ILE A 40 -0.67 14.11 -2.15
C ILE A 40 0.51 15.06 -2.19
N PHE A 41 0.82 15.60 -3.35
CA PHE A 41 1.79 16.67 -3.53
C PHE A 41 1.07 17.93 -4.02
N LEU A 42 1.19 19.02 -3.24
CA LEU A 42 0.54 20.29 -3.54
C LEU A 42 1.54 21.33 -4.04
N TYR A 43 1.18 22.05 -5.07
CA TYR A 43 1.98 23.15 -5.63
C TYR A 43 1.63 24.49 -4.95
N THR A 44 1.70 24.50 -3.61
CA THR A 44 1.44 25.70 -2.80
C THR A 44 2.66 26.05 -1.94
N THR A 45 2.82 27.35 -1.64
CA THR A 45 3.90 27.84 -0.77
C THR A 45 3.78 27.25 0.64
N ASP A 46 2.57 27.17 1.18
CA ASP A 46 2.31 26.63 2.52
C ASP A 46 2.70 25.16 2.63
N TYR A 47 2.44 24.37 1.56
CA TYR A 47 2.89 22.99 1.51
C TYR A 47 4.42 22.88 1.51
N PHE A 48 5.13 23.73 0.78
CA PHE A 48 6.58 23.75 0.79
C PHE A 48 7.14 24.14 2.18
N ILE A 49 6.57 25.19 2.79
CA ILE A 49 7.00 25.66 4.11
C ILE A 49 6.74 24.59 5.19
N SER A 50 5.64 23.82 5.09
CA SER A 50 5.30 22.79 6.07
C SER A 50 6.34 21.66 6.20
N PHE A 51 7.29 21.54 5.27
CA PHE A 51 8.40 20.61 5.39
C PHE A 51 9.54 21.14 6.25
N TRP A 52 9.67 22.46 6.43
CA TRP A 52 10.76 23.04 7.20
C TRP A 52 10.63 22.81 8.70
N ASP A 53 9.43 22.49 9.14
CA ASP A 53 9.13 22.17 10.54
C ASP A 53 9.61 20.77 10.95
N GLU A 54 10.27 20.05 10.03
CA GLU A 54 10.71 18.68 10.23
C GLU A 54 12.17 18.47 9.75
N PRO A 55 12.95 17.57 10.41
CA PRO A 55 14.25 17.17 9.86
C PRO A 55 14.08 16.45 8.52
N ALA A 56 15.14 16.39 7.74
CA ALA A 56 15.13 15.79 6.40
C ALA A 56 14.16 16.47 5.40
N TRP A 57 13.82 17.73 5.64
CA TRP A 57 12.82 18.45 4.85
C TRP A 57 13.07 18.37 3.34
N LEU A 58 14.31 18.55 2.89
CA LEU A 58 14.62 18.54 1.46
C LEU A 58 14.40 17.16 0.84
N SER A 59 14.89 16.11 1.51
CA SER A 59 14.72 14.74 1.01
C SER A 59 13.26 14.31 1.01
N CYS A 60 12.50 14.72 2.02
CA CYS A 60 11.06 14.43 2.10
C CYS A 60 10.29 15.20 1.02
N TYR A 61 10.58 16.47 0.80
CA TYR A 61 9.95 17.27 -0.24
C TYR A 61 10.23 16.71 -1.64
N VAL A 62 11.52 16.48 -1.97
CA VAL A 62 11.91 15.91 -3.27
C VAL A 62 11.36 14.49 -3.42
N GLY A 63 11.36 13.68 -2.35
CA GLY A 63 10.78 12.34 -2.38
C GLY A 63 9.29 12.34 -2.70
N ASN A 64 8.51 13.21 -2.05
CA ASN A 64 7.08 13.35 -2.34
C ASN A 64 6.83 13.92 -3.74
N PHE A 65 7.67 14.87 -4.18
CA PHE A 65 7.63 15.37 -5.56
C PHE A 65 7.85 14.26 -6.60
N LEU A 66 8.77 13.34 -6.37
CA LEU A 66 9.01 12.22 -7.30
C LEU A 66 7.90 11.17 -7.25
N ILE A 67 7.32 10.92 -6.06
CA ILE A 67 6.26 9.91 -5.89
C ILE A 67 4.99 10.25 -6.68
N GLN A 68 4.65 11.52 -6.86
CA GLN A 68 3.47 11.89 -7.66
C GLN A 68 3.51 11.34 -9.10
N PHE A 69 4.71 11.17 -9.67
CA PHE A 69 4.88 10.62 -11.03
C PHE A 69 4.65 9.11 -11.09
N PHE A 70 4.51 8.42 -9.97
CA PHE A 70 4.14 7.00 -9.95
C PHE A 70 2.70 6.75 -10.44
N HIS A 71 1.91 7.83 -10.55
CA HIS A 71 0.65 7.84 -11.27
C HIS A 71 0.80 7.38 -12.73
N LEU A 72 1.92 7.69 -13.37
CA LEU A 72 2.20 7.37 -14.76
C LEU A 72 2.91 6.01 -14.86
N THR A 73 2.34 5.10 -15.63
CA THR A 73 2.75 3.69 -15.71
C THR A 73 4.21 3.47 -16.15
N VAL A 74 4.78 4.36 -16.95
CA VAL A 74 6.16 4.25 -17.46
C VAL A 74 7.13 5.12 -16.66
N ILE A 75 6.69 6.32 -16.24
CA ILE A 75 7.57 7.29 -15.59
C ILE A 75 7.91 6.88 -14.15
N GLY A 76 6.98 6.25 -13.42
CA GLY A 76 7.23 5.72 -12.08
C GLY A 76 8.41 4.73 -12.05
N PRO A 77 8.37 3.64 -12.81
CA PRO A 77 9.50 2.71 -12.97
C PRO A 77 10.80 3.38 -13.42
N LEU A 78 10.73 4.34 -14.34
CA LEU A 78 11.89 5.09 -14.82
C LEU A 78 12.56 5.90 -13.68
N ILE A 79 11.77 6.63 -12.88
CA ILE A 79 12.28 7.40 -11.73
C ILE A 79 12.97 6.49 -10.73
N VAL A 80 12.35 5.38 -10.35
CA VAL A 80 12.95 4.43 -9.39
C VAL A 80 14.27 3.90 -9.95
N THR A 81 14.30 3.51 -11.21
CA THR A 81 15.51 3.02 -11.89
C THR A 81 16.62 4.08 -11.92
N CYS A 82 16.29 5.32 -12.25
CA CYS A 82 17.25 6.44 -12.26
C CYS A 82 17.80 6.74 -10.85
N VAL A 83 16.96 6.71 -9.82
CA VAL A 83 17.38 6.93 -8.43
C VAL A 83 18.32 5.81 -7.96
N LEU A 84 18.02 4.54 -8.27
CA LEU A 84 18.91 3.41 -7.93
C LEU A 84 20.22 3.45 -8.73
N LEU A 85 20.20 3.85 -10.00
CA LEU A 85 21.43 4.10 -10.78
C LEU A 85 22.27 5.22 -10.21
N LEU A 86 21.63 6.29 -9.75
CA LEU A 86 22.32 7.41 -9.11
C LEU A 86 22.99 6.96 -7.81
N LEU A 87 22.30 6.14 -7.01
CA LEU A 87 22.86 5.53 -5.81
C LEU A 87 24.08 4.65 -6.15
N TRP A 88 23.95 3.78 -7.17
CA TRP A 88 25.07 2.96 -7.64
C TRP A 88 26.28 3.82 -8.05
N TYR A 89 26.02 4.87 -8.82
CA TYR A 89 27.08 5.77 -9.29
C TYR A 89 27.83 6.42 -8.12
N TYR A 90 27.11 6.98 -7.14
CA TYR A 90 27.74 7.61 -5.98
C TYR A 90 28.44 6.60 -5.06
N SER A 91 27.84 5.45 -4.80
CA SER A 91 28.46 4.36 -4.04
C SER A 91 29.77 3.90 -4.69
N MET A 92 29.78 3.66 -5.99
CA MET A 92 30.97 3.33 -6.75
C MET A 92 32.05 4.44 -6.67
N ARG A 93 31.63 5.72 -6.77
CA ARG A 93 32.57 6.87 -6.67
C ARG A 93 33.22 6.97 -5.29
N VAL A 94 32.46 6.66 -4.25
CA VAL A 94 32.97 6.61 -2.87
C VAL A 94 33.94 5.45 -2.69
N LEU A 95 33.53 4.23 -3.04
CA LEU A 95 34.36 3.03 -2.90
C LEU A 95 35.70 3.15 -3.66
N ARG A 96 35.72 3.82 -4.81
CA ARG A 96 36.96 4.10 -5.56
C ARG A 96 37.96 5.01 -4.84
N LYS A 97 37.57 5.72 -3.78
CA LYS A 97 38.49 6.47 -2.96
C LYS A 97 39.30 5.58 -2.01
N PHE A 98 38.81 4.38 -1.75
CA PHE A 98 39.42 3.40 -0.85
C PHE A 98 40.08 2.23 -1.59
N GLY A 99 39.63 1.93 -2.81
CA GLY A 99 40.22 0.88 -3.63
C GLY A 99 40.04 1.12 -5.12
N ASN A 100 41.06 0.77 -5.92
CA ASN A 100 41.04 0.88 -7.37
C ASN A 100 40.90 -0.52 -8.00
N GLY A 101 39.96 -0.67 -8.95
CA GLY A 101 39.82 -1.90 -9.71
C GLY A 101 38.42 -2.04 -10.35
N ASN A 102 38.32 -2.94 -11.31
CA ASN A 102 37.09 -3.20 -12.05
C ASN A 102 35.97 -3.73 -11.13
N MET A 103 36.32 -4.51 -10.10
CA MET A 103 35.37 -5.14 -9.16
C MET A 103 34.61 -4.13 -8.31
N VAL A 104 35.15 -2.94 -8.07
CA VAL A 104 34.47 -1.88 -7.28
C VAL A 104 33.11 -1.52 -7.86
N SER A 105 32.95 -1.56 -9.19
CA SER A 105 31.67 -1.28 -9.84
C SER A 105 30.62 -2.36 -9.57
N ILE A 106 31.06 -3.60 -9.33
CA ILE A 106 30.19 -4.75 -8.99
C ILE A 106 29.82 -4.69 -7.50
N TYR A 107 30.80 -4.44 -6.62
CA TYR A 107 30.52 -4.32 -5.18
C TYR A 107 29.54 -3.19 -4.88
N ALA A 108 29.65 -2.07 -5.56
CA ALA A 108 28.68 -0.97 -5.43
C ALA A 108 27.22 -1.35 -5.76
N LEU A 109 26.96 -2.50 -6.37
CA LEU A 109 25.61 -3.02 -6.56
C LEU A 109 24.99 -3.57 -5.26
N PHE A 110 25.80 -3.98 -4.27
CA PHE A 110 25.28 -4.60 -3.06
C PHE A 110 24.42 -3.65 -2.21
N PRO A 111 24.87 -2.44 -1.81
CA PRO A 111 24.01 -1.48 -1.14
C PRO A 111 22.79 -1.08 -1.97
N VAL A 112 22.90 -1.08 -3.32
CA VAL A 112 21.77 -0.80 -4.23
C VAL A 112 20.74 -1.92 -4.23
N ALA A 113 21.17 -3.19 -4.14
CA ALA A 113 20.27 -4.32 -4.01
C ALA A 113 19.42 -4.25 -2.74
N LEU A 114 20.06 -3.86 -1.62
CA LEU A 114 19.37 -3.67 -0.36
C LEU A 114 18.32 -2.55 -0.46
N GLU A 115 18.67 -1.42 -1.09
CA GLU A 115 17.72 -0.32 -1.34
C GLU A 115 16.58 -0.75 -2.27
N TRP A 116 16.87 -1.53 -3.32
CA TRP A 116 15.84 -2.06 -4.21
C TRP A 116 14.85 -2.92 -3.43
N GLY A 117 15.32 -3.86 -2.59
CA GLY A 117 14.45 -4.67 -1.73
C GLY A 117 13.60 -3.83 -0.76
N LEU A 118 14.16 -2.72 -0.24
CA LEU A 118 13.40 -1.79 0.61
C LEU A 118 12.34 -1.02 -0.19
N ILE A 119 12.65 -0.56 -1.39
CA ILE A 119 11.68 0.15 -2.27
C ILE A 119 10.47 -0.72 -2.58
N CYS A 120 10.61 -2.04 -2.64
CA CYS A 120 9.49 -2.97 -2.81
C CYS A 120 8.52 -3.03 -1.60
N ARG A 121 8.87 -2.46 -0.45
CA ARG A 121 7.97 -2.37 0.70
C ARG A 121 7.05 -1.15 0.57
N LEU A 122 5.77 -1.30 0.96
CA LEU A 122 4.79 -0.20 0.87
C LEU A 122 5.12 0.98 1.78
N SER A 123 5.58 0.70 2.99
CA SER A 123 5.94 1.70 3.99
C SER A 123 7.20 2.49 3.63
N TYR A 124 8.10 1.91 2.79
CA TYR A 124 9.36 2.54 2.46
C TYR A 124 9.21 3.70 1.49
N SER A 125 9.74 4.86 1.86
CA SER A 125 9.73 6.08 1.04
C SER A 125 11.00 6.22 0.22
N ILE A 126 10.88 6.63 -1.05
CA ILE A 126 12.03 6.97 -1.90
C ILE A 126 12.87 8.13 -1.31
N ALA A 127 12.27 8.95 -0.45
CA ALA A 127 12.98 10.00 0.30
C ALA A 127 14.17 9.43 1.07
N SER A 128 14.03 8.23 1.66
CA SER A 128 15.11 7.55 2.39
C SER A 128 16.29 7.16 1.49
N THR A 129 16.05 6.75 0.25
CA THR A 129 17.11 6.52 -0.74
C THR A 129 17.81 7.82 -1.12
N LEU A 130 17.04 8.89 -1.31
CA LEU A 130 17.59 10.23 -1.61
C LEU A 130 18.48 10.74 -0.47
N THR A 131 18.13 10.50 0.81
CA THR A 131 18.99 10.89 1.94
C THR A 131 20.38 10.24 1.84
N LEU A 132 20.43 8.95 1.46
CA LEU A 132 21.72 8.26 1.29
C LEU A 132 22.52 8.85 0.12
N ILE A 133 21.87 9.12 -1.01
CA ILE A 133 22.50 9.76 -2.17
C ILE A 133 23.08 11.13 -1.80
N PHE A 134 22.33 11.97 -1.08
CA PHE A 134 22.80 13.28 -0.62
C PHE A 134 24.02 13.18 0.30
N VAL A 135 24.00 12.23 1.24
CA VAL A 135 25.15 11.99 2.13
C VAL A 135 26.38 11.58 1.33
N LEU A 136 26.25 10.68 0.36
CA LEU A 136 27.37 10.27 -0.48
C LEU A 136 27.92 11.43 -1.32
N TRP A 137 27.04 12.25 -1.86
CA TRP A 137 27.41 13.44 -2.64
C TRP A 137 28.18 14.46 -1.77
N LEU A 138 27.67 14.77 -0.58
CA LEU A 138 28.35 15.68 0.37
C LEU A 138 29.71 15.13 0.82
N PHE A 139 29.80 13.82 1.07
CA PHE A 139 31.04 13.16 1.42
C PHE A 139 32.09 13.27 0.30
N LEU A 140 31.70 13.09 -0.95
CA LEU A 140 32.59 13.29 -2.10
C LEU A 140 33.02 14.75 -2.25
N GLY A 141 32.16 15.70 -1.89
CA GLY A 141 32.52 17.12 -1.76
C GLY A 141 33.57 17.37 -0.67
N TYR A 142 33.33 16.80 0.52
CA TYR A 142 34.27 16.88 1.66
C TYR A 142 35.67 16.36 1.31
N ILE A 143 35.78 15.25 0.63
CA ILE A 143 37.10 14.66 0.25
C ILE A 143 37.92 15.58 -0.66
N ARG A 144 37.30 16.52 -1.40
CA ARG A 144 37.99 17.46 -2.29
C ARG A 144 38.74 18.57 -1.53
N ILE A 145 38.45 18.76 -0.23
CA ILE A 145 39.03 19.80 0.59
C ILE A 145 40.47 19.40 0.93
N LYS A 146 41.45 20.16 0.41
CA LYS A 146 42.87 19.87 0.61
C LYS A 146 43.41 20.39 1.95
N ASN A 147 42.88 21.51 2.44
CA ASN A 147 43.32 22.14 3.66
C ASN A 147 42.77 21.42 4.90
N LYS A 148 43.66 20.89 5.73
CA LYS A 148 43.32 20.11 6.93
C LYS A 148 42.56 20.89 8.01
N ARG A 149 42.80 22.21 8.15
CA ARG A 149 42.04 23.05 9.10
C ARG A 149 40.61 23.28 8.57
N THR A 150 40.51 23.64 7.30
CA THR A 150 39.22 23.85 6.65
C THR A 150 38.36 22.59 6.64
N SER A 151 38.95 21.40 6.43
CA SER A 151 38.20 20.14 6.43
C SER A 151 37.53 19.85 7.79
N VAL A 152 38.23 20.16 8.91
CA VAL A 152 37.67 20.02 10.26
C VAL A 152 36.44 20.91 10.44
N TRP A 153 36.59 22.22 10.16
CA TRP A 153 35.46 23.14 10.30
C TRP A 153 34.28 22.79 9.40
N VAL A 154 34.55 22.41 8.16
CA VAL A 154 33.51 21.99 7.22
C VAL A 154 32.80 20.74 7.72
N ALA A 155 33.50 19.76 8.31
CA ALA A 155 32.85 18.58 8.86
C ALA A 155 31.81 18.94 9.93
N PHE A 156 32.14 19.85 10.86
CA PHE A 156 31.21 20.29 11.90
C PHE A 156 30.08 21.17 11.37
N ILE A 157 30.36 22.10 10.44
CA ILE A 157 29.33 22.96 9.82
C ILE A 157 28.33 22.15 8.99
N LEU A 158 28.81 21.07 8.39
CA LEU A 158 27.90 20.19 7.63
C LEU A 158 26.95 19.40 8.52
N LEU A 159 27.23 19.13 9.79
CA LEU A 159 26.34 18.35 10.66
C LEU A 159 24.93 18.94 10.76
N PRO A 160 24.75 20.23 11.13
CA PRO A 160 23.41 20.84 11.16
C PRO A 160 22.72 20.85 9.80
N ILE A 161 23.47 21.16 8.74
CA ILE A 161 22.93 21.18 7.37
C ILE A 161 22.46 19.79 6.95
N ILE A 162 23.26 18.76 7.22
CA ILE A 162 22.89 17.38 6.91
C ILE A 162 21.66 16.95 7.71
N TYR A 163 21.61 17.24 9.01
CA TYR A 163 20.45 16.86 9.82
C TYR A 163 19.16 17.52 9.34
N SER A 164 19.19 18.81 9.04
CA SER A 164 18.02 19.51 8.53
C SER A 164 17.58 19.01 7.15
N MET A 165 18.52 18.69 6.25
CA MET A 165 18.22 18.28 4.87
C MET A 165 17.95 16.79 4.70
N VAL A 166 18.61 15.92 5.46
CA VAL A 166 18.59 14.45 5.28
C VAL A 166 18.35 13.64 6.57
N GLY A 167 18.20 14.30 7.71
CA GLY A 167 17.83 13.66 8.97
C GLY A 167 18.89 12.74 9.56
N SER A 168 18.48 11.59 10.07
CA SER A 168 19.31 10.65 10.82
C SER A 168 20.48 10.03 10.03
N ARG A 169 20.52 10.16 8.71
CA ARG A 169 21.68 9.75 7.88
C ARG A 169 22.95 10.57 8.16
N LEU A 170 22.86 11.59 9.01
CA LEU A 170 23.99 12.30 9.61
C LEU A 170 25.08 11.35 10.15
N PHE A 171 24.67 10.26 10.82
CA PHE A 171 25.61 9.25 11.35
C PHE A 171 26.43 8.58 10.26
N VAL A 172 25.83 8.30 9.10
CA VAL A 172 26.52 7.70 7.95
C VAL A 172 27.61 8.63 7.45
N PHE A 173 27.32 9.94 7.32
CA PHE A 173 28.31 10.93 6.93
C PHE A 173 29.48 10.96 7.92
N SER A 174 29.20 11.04 9.22
CA SER A 174 30.22 11.12 10.26
C SER A 174 31.12 9.89 10.29
N LEU A 175 30.54 8.69 10.18
CA LEU A 175 31.31 7.45 10.10
C LEU A 175 32.22 7.41 8.87
N MET A 176 31.71 7.81 7.69
CA MET A 176 32.51 7.86 6.46
C MET A 176 33.68 8.85 6.57
N VAL A 177 33.48 10.03 7.18
CA VAL A 177 34.52 11.01 7.43
C VAL A 177 35.56 10.43 8.40
N ILE A 178 35.14 9.78 9.48
CA ILE A 178 36.01 9.15 10.46
C ILE A 178 36.88 8.07 9.81
N PHE A 179 36.31 7.19 9.01
CA PHE A 179 37.09 6.17 8.29
C PHE A 179 38.08 6.79 7.31
N TYR A 180 37.66 7.78 6.54
CA TYR A 180 38.53 8.43 5.55
C TYR A 180 39.70 9.18 6.19
N GLU A 181 39.46 9.97 7.24
CA GLU A 181 40.51 10.69 7.95
C GLU A 181 41.37 9.75 8.80
N GLY A 182 40.76 8.68 9.37
CA GLY A 182 41.44 7.67 10.17
C GLY A 182 42.47 6.89 9.37
N ALA A 183 42.13 6.53 8.14
CA ALA A 183 43.06 5.88 7.21
C ALA A 183 44.30 6.77 6.90
N LYS A 184 44.13 8.10 6.89
CA LYS A 184 45.18 9.05 6.57
C LYS A 184 46.02 9.50 7.77
N ASN A 185 45.41 9.65 8.96
CA ASN A 185 46.11 10.23 10.12
C ASN A 185 45.55 9.75 11.47
N ARG A 186 46.06 8.62 11.96
CA ARG A 186 45.68 8.01 13.24
C ARG A 186 45.88 8.90 14.48
N LYS A 187 46.74 9.95 14.41
CA LYS A 187 47.03 10.84 15.54
C LYS A 187 45.89 11.80 15.88
N ARG A 188 44.84 11.89 15.03
CA ARG A 188 43.71 12.81 15.21
C ARG A 188 42.48 12.16 15.84
N TRP A 189 42.66 11.17 16.71
CA TRP A 189 41.54 10.44 17.33
C TRP A 189 40.56 11.35 18.10
N TRP A 190 41.02 12.43 18.70
CA TRP A 190 40.16 13.43 19.34
C TRP A 190 39.16 14.08 18.38
N PHE A 191 39.58 14.38 17.17
CA PHE A 191 38.69 14.91 16.15
C PHE A 191 37.60 13.91 15.80
N TRP A 192 37.91 12.62 15.69
CA TRP A 192 36.91 11.59 15.37
C TRP A 192 35.94 11.40 16.52
N LEU A 193 36.41 11.37 17.76
CA LEU A 193 35.57 11.28 18.94
C LEU A 193 34.65 12.50 19.06
N SER A 194 35.18 13.71 18.88
CA SER A 194 34.37 14.93 18.92
C SER A 194 33.33 14.99 17.81
N LEU A 195 33.64 14.55 16.59
CA LEU A 195 32.72 14.51 15.48
C LEU A 195 31.59 13.50 15.74
N LEU A 196 31.92 12.30 16.25
CA LEU A 196 30.96 11.28 16.62
C LEU A 196 30.04 11.77 17.74
N LEU A 197 30.60 12.37 18.79
CA LEU A 197 29.85 12.94 19.90
C LEU A 197 28.93 14.07 19.43
N SER A 198 29.43 14.98 18.58
CA SER A 198 28.61 16.05 18.01
C SER A 198 27.46 15.51 17.16
N SER A 199 27.71 14.46 16.36
CA SER A 199 26.65 13.80 15.58
C SER A 199 25.58 13.19 16.47
N TYR A 200 25.96 12.66 17.63
CA TYR A 200 25.00 12.11 18.59
C TYR A 200 24.24 13.20 19.33
N LEU A 201 24.91 14.25 19.79
CA LEU A 201 24.27 15.33 20.56
C LEU A 201 23.40 16.25 19.72
N TYR A 202 23.69 16.41 18.44
CA TYR A 202 22.99 17.36 17.57
C TYR A 202 21.48 17.02 17.41
N PRO A 203 21.05 15.77 17.12
CA PRO A 203 19.64 15.41 17.11
C PRO A 203 18.95 15.66 18.44
N LEU A 204 19.61 15.38 19.58
CA LEU A 204 19.07 15.66 20.92
C LEU A 204 18.81 17.15 21.17
N PHE A 205 19.68 18.00 20.66
CA PHE A 205 19.51 19.45 20.74
C PHE A 205 18.36 19.91 19.84
N MET A 206 18.35 19.48 18.59
CA MET A 206 17.38 19.92 17.58
C MET A 206 15.95 19.40 17.83
N ARG A 207 15.79 18.31 18.58
CA ARG A 207 14.46 17.78 18.90
C ARG A 207 13.54 18.80 19.56
N HIS A 208 14.11 19.72 20.37
CA HIS A 208 13.34 20.77 21.04
C HIS A 208 12.79 21.81 20.08
N PHE A 209 13.50 22.08 18.98
CA PHE A 209 13.05 22.99 17.93
C PHE A 209 11.95 22.38 17.07
N TYR A 210 12.03 21.07 16.82
CA TYR A 210 11.06 20.35 15.99
C TYR A 210 9.92 19.69 16.79
N GLY A 211 9.91 19.81 18.12
CA GLY A 211 8.89 19.18 18.97
C GLY A 211 8.89 17.65 18.93
N LEU A 212 10.04 17.02 18.66
CA LEU A 212 10.16 15.58 18.47
C LEU A 212 10.47 14.83 19.78
N SER A 213 9.99 13.59 19.86
CA SER A 213 10.46 12.63 20.85
C SER A 213 11.93 12.25 20.60
N ILE A 214 12.60 11.64 21.60
CA ILE A 214 13.99 11.16 21.43
C ILE A 214 14.07 10.15 20.30
N GLU A 215 13.13 9.24 20.23
CA GLU A 215 13.10 8.19 19.23
C GLU A 215 12.95 8.76 17.81
N GLU A 216 12.02 9.69 17.63
CA GLU A 216 11.80 10.37 16.34
C GLU A 216 13.01 11.17 15.89
N ALA A 217 13.67 11.91 16.78
CA ALA A 217 14.87 12.69 16.43
C ALA A 217 15.99 11.83 15.81
N TYR A 218 16.11 10.55 16.24
CA TYR A 218 17.10 9.62 15.69
C TYR A 218 16.59 8.74 14.54
N LYS A 219 15.29 8.58 14.41
CA LYS A 219 14.68 7.77 13.34
C LYS A 219 14.08 8.60 12.22
N TYR A 220 14.08 9.94 12.34
CA TYR A 220 13.35 10.80 11.41
C TYR A 220 13.74 10.56 9.95
N SER A 221 12.75 10.60 9.09
CA SER A 221 12.65 10.12 7.70
C SER A 221 12.55 8.59 7.54
N HIS A 222 12.63 7.79 8.61
CA HIS A 222 12.64 6.32 8.53
C HIS A 222 11.57 5.73 9.43
N VAL A 223 10.41 5.40 8.87
CA VAL A 223 9.31 4.74 9.59
C VAL A 223 9.59 3.24 9.79
N ASP A 224 10.44 2.65 8.94
CA ASP A 224 10.61 1.20 8.80
C ASP A 224 11.83 0.63 9.56
N GLY A 225 11.83 0.66 10.86
CA GLY A 225 12.76 -0.13 11.67
C GLY A 225 14.25 -0.09 11.25
N LEU A 226 15.07 -0.95 11.84
CA LEU A 226 16.52 -0.99 11.63
C LEU A 226 16.96 -1.38 10.21
N SER A 227 16.10 -2.05 9.45
CA SER A 227 16.45 -2.53 8.09
C SER A 227 16.78 -1.40 7.10
N VAL A 228 16.26 -0.19 7.34
CA VAL A 228 16.53 1.00 6.52
C VAL A 228 18.01 1.41 6.56
N TYR A 229 18.73 1.04 7.59
CA TYR A 229 20.17 1.34 7.72
C TYR A 229 21.07 0.32 7.01
N PHE A 230 20.55 -0.85 6.61
CA PHE A 230 21.36 -1.92 6.01
C PHE A 230 22.13 -1.50 4.75
N PRO A 231 21.58 -0.72 3.81
CA PRO A 231 22.35 -0.25 2.64
C PRO A 231 23.55 0.60 3.02
N ALA A 232 23.37 1.51 3.98
CA ALA A 232 24.45 2.36 4.48
C ALA A 232 25.48 1.55 5.25
N LEU A 233 25.06 0.59 6.09
CA LEU A 233 25.94 -0.32 6.80
C LEU A 233 26.76 -1.19 5.84
N ALA A 234 26.12 -1.73 4.81
CA ALA A 234 26.78 -2.50 3.77
C ALA A 234 27.90 -1.68 3.10
N LEU A 235 27.61 -0.43 2.73
CA LEU A 235 28.60 0.46 2.13
C LEU A 235 29.78 0.77 3.09
N ILE A 236 29.51 0.97 4.38
CA ILE A 236 30.53 1.18 5.40
C ILE A 236 31.40 -0.06 5.57
N LEU A 237 30.80 -1.26 5.58
CA LEU A 237 31.53 -2.53 5.66
C LEU A 237 32.41 -2.77 4.42
N GLU A 238 31.93 -2.41 3.23
CA GLU A 238 32.71 -2.46 2.00
C GLU A 238 33.92 -1.50 2.04
N ILE A 239 33.72 -0.26 2.54
CA ILE A 239 34.82 0.70 2.76
C ILE A 239 35.86 0.10 3.71
N PHE A 240 35.39 -0.46 4.83
CA PHE A 240 36.30 -1.08 5.82
C PHE A 240 37.07 -2.27 5.23
N ALA A 241 36.39 -3.13 4.47
CA ALA A 241 37.02 -4.26 3.79
C ALA A 241 38.12 -3.82 2.79
N LEU A 242 37.89 -2.71 2.07
CA LEU A 242 38.87 -2.15 1.13
C LEU A 242 40.07 -1.47 1.82
N GLU A 243 39.94 -1.05 3.07
CA GLU A 243 41.06 -0.50 3.85
C GLU A 243 42.01 -1.60 4.36
N ILE A 244 41.54 -2.82 4.60
CA ILE A 244 42.34 -3.95 5.05
C ILE A 244 43.12 -4.52 3.85
N LYS A 245 44.48 -4.38 3.86
CA LYS A 245 45.33 -4.78 2.72
C LYS A 245 45.11 -6.24 2.28
N SER A 246 44.96 -7.16 3.22
CA SER A 246 44.74 -8.60 2.93
C SER A 246 43.41 -8.83 2.23
N ILE A 247 42.33 -8.25 2.75
CA ILE A 247 40.98 -8.39 2.18
C ILE A 247 40.91 -7.67 0.83
N ARG A 248 41.48 -6.45 0.75
CA ARG A 248 41.55 -5.68 -0.50
C ARG A 248 42.21 -6.49 -1.62
N ARG A 249 43.31 -7.22 -1.32
CA ARG A 249 44.01 -8.06 -2.32
C ARG A 249 43.08 -9.18 -2.84
N ILE A 250 42.30 -9.80 -1.97
CA ILE A 250 41.33 -10.85 -2.34
C ILE A 250 40.19 -10.24 -3.15
N CYS A 251 39.56 -9.17 -2.66
CA CYS A 251 38.42 -8.52 -3.30
C CYS A 251 38.72 -7.92 -4.67
N LEU A 252 39.93 -7.38 -4.88
CA LEU A 252 40.32 -6.75 -6.15
C LEU A 252 41.05 -7.71 -7.10
N ASN A 253 41.24 -8.96 -6.73
CA ASN A 253 41.88 -9.95 -7.59
C ASN A 253 40.96 -10.29 -8.77
N ARG A 254 41.50 -10.26 -9.98
CA ARG A 254 40.78 -10.51 -11.24
C ARG A 254 40.17 -11.92 -11.34
N HIS A 255 40.66 -12.86 -10.54
CA HIS A 255 40.21 -14.28 -10.55
C HIS A 255 39.11 -14.60 -9.53
N SER A 256 38.51 -13.59 -8.87
CA SER A 256 37.45 -13.84 -7.87
C SER A 256 36.06 -14.00 -8.52
N LEU A 257 35.96 -14.88 -9.53
CA LEU A 257 34.66 -15.27 -10.12
C LEU A 257 33.67 -15.74 -9.05
N LEU A 258 34.15 -16.45 -8.02
CA LEU A 258 33.32 -16.89 -6.90
C LEU A 258 32.73 -15.70 -6.12
N ILE A 259 33.55 -14.68 -5.81
CA ILE A 259 33.07 -13.50 -5.08
C ILE A 259 32.06 -12.73 -5.92
N THR A 260 32.33 -12.58 -7.22
CA THR A 260 31.38 -11.94 -8.14
C THR A 260 30.05 -12.70 -8.18
N PHE A 261 30.10 -14.04 -8.26
CA PHE A 261 28.91 -14.87 -8.23
C PHE A 261 28.15 -14.71 -6.91
N LEU A 262 28.83 -14.72 -5.75
CA LEU A 262 28.22 -14.53 -4.44
C LEU A 262 27.56 -13.14 -4.30
N VAL A 263 28.21 -12.10 -4.80
CA VAL A 263 27.63 -10.72 -4.79
C VAL A 263 26.39 -10.66 -5.67
N VAL A 264 26.44 -11.21 -6.88
CA VAL A 264 25.29 -11.22 -7.80
C VAL A 264 24.16 -12.08 -7.25
N PHE A 265 24.48 -13.28 -6.72
CA PHE A 265 23.50 -14.15 -6.08
C PHE A 265 22.87 -13.49 -4.84
N GLY A 266 23.68 -12.88 -3.98
CA GLY A 266 23.20 -12.10 -2.84
C GLY A 266 22.30 -10.95 -3.27
N PHE A 267 22.65 -10.25 -4.35
CA PHE A 267 21.82 -9.20 -4.94
C PHE A 267 20.41 -9.72 -5.30
N PHE A 268 20.33 -10.78 -6.10
CA PHE A 268 19.03 -11.35 -6.50
C PHE A 268 18.25 -11.90 -5.30
N SER A 269 18.92 -12.55 -4.35
CA SER A 269 18.26 -13.07 -3.15
C SER A 269 17.66 -11.96 -2.30
N PHE A 270 18.34 -10.83 -2.15
CA PHE A 270 17.83 -9.67 -1.42
C PHE A 270 16.64 -9.00 -2.12
N VAL A 271 16.72 -8.84 -3.43
CA VAL A 271 15.61 -8.30 -4.23
C VAL A 271 14.37 -9.20 -4.09
N ILE A 272 14.55 -10.52 -4.25
CA ILE A 272 13.45 -11.48 -4.11
C ILE A 272 12.87 -11.47 -2.70
N ALA A 273 13.70 -11.44 -1.66
CA ALA A 273 13.25 -11.37 -0.26
C ALA A 273 12.49 -10.07 0.07
N GLY A 274 12.81 -8.98 -0.62
CA GLY A 274 12.09 -7.70 -0.48
C GLY A 274 10.73 -7.67 -1.19
N THR A 275 10.48 -8.60 -2.13
CA THR A 275 9.25 -8.65 -2.93
C THR A 275 8.16 -9.47 -2.26
N ASN A 276 6.93 -8.98 -2.28
CA ASN A 276 5.75 -9.73 -1.88
C ASN A 276 4.81 -9.84 -3.08
N ARG A 277 4.98 -10.89 -3.88
CA ARG A 277 4.20 -11.13 -5.10
C ARG A 277 2.70 -11.27 -4.83
N LYS A 278 2.33 -11.88 -3.69
CA LYS A 278 0.94 -12.00 -3.29
C LYS A 278 0.31 -10.62 -3.09
N ARG A 279 1.01 -9.74 -2.36
CA ARG A 279 0.56 -8.35 -2.14
C ARG A 279 0.48 -7.56 -3.46
N GLU A 280 1.43 -7.75 -4.36
CA GLU A 280 1.42 -7.11 -5.68
C GLU A 280 0.20 -7.50 -6.51
N LYS A 281 -0.20 -8.79 -6.48
CA LYS A 281 -1.44 -9.27 -7.10
C LYS A 281 -2.68 -8.63 -6.44
N VAL A 282 -2.73 -8.53 -5.11
CA VAL A 282 -3.84 -7.83 -4.40
C VAL A 282 -3.95 -6.37 -4.84
N LEU A 283 -2.81 -5.68 -4.97
CA LEU A 283 -2.80 -4.29 -5.45
C LEU A 283 -3.21 -4.16 -6.92
N ALA A 284 -3.00 -5.19 -7.74
CA ALA A 284 -3.52 -5.22 -9.11
C ALA A 284 -5.07 -5.29 -9.12
N VAL A 285 -5.65 -6.10 -8.24
CA VAL A 285 -7.11 -6.17 -8.06
C VAL A 285 -7.65 -4.83 -7.55
N ASP A 286 -6.99 -4.23 -6.56
CA ASP A 286 -7.33 -2.91 -6.03
C ASP A 286 -7.28 -1.81 -7.11
N GLN A 287 -6.29 -1.84 -8.00
CA GLN A 287 -6.21 -0.89 -9.10
C GLN A 287 -7.38 -1.04 -10.09
N ALA A 288 -7.86 -2.27 -10.34
CA ALA A 288 -9.03 -2.52 -11.17
C ALA A 288 -10.31 -1.97 -10.50
N ILE A 289 -10.48 -2.17 -9.18
CA ILE A 289 -11.55 -1.55 -8.39
C ILE A 289 -11.52 -0.02 -8.50
N TYR A 290 -10.36 0.59 -8.28
CA TYR A 290 -10.19 2.05 -8.36
C TYR A 290 -10.59 2.62 -9.73
N ARG A 291 -10.46 1.82 -10.79
CA ARG A 291 -10.87 2.18 -12.16
C ARG A 291 -12.33 1.83 -12.47
N GLY A 292 -13.03 1.12 -11.59
CA GLY A 292 -14.39 0.63 -11.82
C GLY A 292 -14.49 -0.51 -12.85
N ASP A 293 -13.37 -1.21 -13.10
CA ASP A 293 -13.31 -2.34 -14.06
C ASP A 293 -13.63 -3.67 -13.35
N TRP A 294 -14.92 -3.91 -13.16
CA TRP A 294 -15.42 -5.04 -12.39
C TRP A 294 -15.08 -6.41 -13.02
N GLU A 295 -15.06 -6.48 -14.34
CA GLU A 295 -14.68 -7.72 -15.05
C GLU A 295 -13.21 -8.03 -14.81
N ARG A 296 -12.37 -7.03 -14.90
CA ARG A 296 -10.94 -7.19 -14.61
C ARG A 296 -10.67 -7.59 -13.15
N VAL A 297 -11.51 -7.13 -12.20
CA VAL A 297 -11.43 -7.57 -10.80
C VAL A 297 -11.67 -9.07 -10.70
N LEU A 298 -12.71 -9.59 -11.35
CA LEU A 298 -13.03 -11.02 -11.35
C LEU A 298 -11.93 -11.84 -12.01
N ASP A 299 -11.43 -11.44 -13.18
CA ASP A 299 -10.34 -12.10 -13.90
C ASP A 299 -9.08 -12.21 -13.04
N LEU A 300 -8.63 -11.07 -12.48
CA LEU A 300 -7.42 -11.03 -11.66
C LEU A 300 -7.59 -11.85 -10.37
N SER A 301 -8.77 -11.83 -9.77
CA SER A 301 -9.05 -12.55 -8.53
C SER A 301 -9.16 -14.06 -8.73
N ALA A 302 -9.57 -14.53 -9.90
CA ALA A 302 -9.63 -15.96 -10.23
C ALA A 302 -8.22 -16.62 -10.23
N GLY A 303 -7.16 -15.85 -10.51
CA GLY A 303 -5.78 -16.32 -10.55
C GLY A 303 -5.08 -16.42 -9.18
N PHE A 304 -5.81 -16.46 -8.06
CA PHE A 304 -5.22 -16.62 -6.72
C PHE A 304 -5.25 -18.09 -6.28
N ASP A 305 -4.06 -18.68 -6.12
CA ASP A 305 -3.90 -20.07 -5.68
C ASP A 305 -4.10 -20.28 -4.17
N SER A 306 -4.15 -19.20 -3.39
CA SER A 306 -4.26 -19.26 -1.93
C SER A 306 -5.34 -18.33 -1.41
N PRO A 307 -6.09 -18.74 -0.36
CA PRO A 307 -7.09 -17.91 0.30
C PRO A 307 -6.55 -16.55 0.73
N ASP A 308 -7.26 -15.47 0.40
CA ASP A 308 -6.91 -14.11 0.80
C ASP A 308 -8.18 -13.27 1.01
N ILE A 309 -8.35 -12.76 2.23
CA ILE A 309 -9.55 -12.00 2.61
C ILE A 309 -9.74 -10.72 1.77
N LEU A 310 -8.64 -10.04 1.39
CA LEU A 310 -8.73 -8.83 0.57
C LEU A 310 -9.23 -9.13 -0.84
N VAL A 311 -8.81 -10.28 -1.38
CA VAL A 311 -9.26 -10.74 -2.70
C VAL A 311 -10.73 -11.14 -2.66
N SER A 312 -11.14 -11.90 -1.63
CA SER A 312 -12.55 -12.28 -1.43
C SER A 312 -13.43 -11.04 -1.26
N TYR A 313 -12.99 -10.06 -0.47
CA TYR A 313 -13.67 -8.78 -0.29
C TYR A 313 -13.92 -8.06 -1.64
N TYR A 314 -12.90 -7.90 -2.46
CA TYR A 314 -13.04 -7.23 -3.75
C TYR A 314 -13.88 -8.05 -4.75
N ARG A 315 -13.76 -9.37 -4.73
CA ARG A 315 -14.58 -10.27 -5.54
C ARG A 315 -16.06 -10.15 -5.19
N ASN A 316 -16.38 -10.12 -3.89
CA ASN A 316 -17.74 -9.95 -3.41
C ASN A 316 -18.34 -8.60 -3.84
N ILE A 317 -17.57 -7.50 -3.79
CA ILE A 317 -18.01 -6.20 -4.32
C ILE A 317 -18.28 -6.29 -5.84
N ALA A 318 -17.40 -6.91 -6.60
CA ALA A 318 -17.55 -7.02 -8.05
C ALA A 318 -18.79 -7.86 -8.43
N PHE A 319 -19.02 -9.00 -7.76
CA PHE A 319 -20.25 -9.79 -7.96
C PHE A 319 -21.50 -9.00 -7.54
N SER A 320 -21.44 -8.24 -6.45
CA SER A 320 -22.57 -7.40 -6.05
C SER A 320 -22.90 -6.35 -7.11
N LYS A 321 -21.89 -5.72 -7.72
CA LYS A 321 -22.09 -4.75 -8.81
C LYS A 321 -22.73 -5.37 -10.06
N LYS A 322 -22.53 -6.64 -10.28
CA LYS A 322 -23.18 -7.41 -11.35
C LYS A 322 -24.52 -8.00 -10.92
N ASN A 323 -24.96 -7.80 -9.68
CA ASN A 323 -26.12 -8.47 -9.04
C ASN A 323 -26.02 -10.00 -9.04
N GLU A 324 -24.82 -10.53 -8.96
CA GLU A 324 -24.48 -11.96 -9.00
C GLU A 324 -23.86 -12.46 -7.68
N LEU A 325 -23.90 -11.65 -6.60
CA LEU A 325 -23.24 -12.00 -5.33
C LEU A 325 -23.77 -13.31 -4.73
N PRO A 326 -25.11 -13.52 -4.59
CA PRO A 326 -25.61 -14.76 -4.00
C PRO A 326 -25.30 -16.01 -4.85
N GLN A 327 -25.25 -15.87 -6.17
CA GLN A 327 -24.99 -16.99 -7.08
C GLN A 327 -23.55 -17.52 -6.99
N ASN A 328 -22.59 -16.62 -6.69
CA ASN A 328 -21.16 -16.93 -6.74
C ASN A 328 -20.49 -16.91 -5.36
N LEU A 329 -21.23 -16.66 -4.27
CA LEU A 329 -20.66 -16.46 -2.94
C LEU A 329 -19.88 -17.69 -2.44
N MET A 330 -20.43 -18.90 -2.66
CA MET A 330 -19.85 -20.15 -2.19
C MET A 330 -18.82 -20.76 -3.15
N ASP A 331 -18.66 -20.23 -4.36
CA ASP A 331 -17.72 -20.72 -5.37
C ASP A 331 -16.27 -20.36 -5.05
N HIS A 332 -16.02 -19.55 -4.02
CA HIS A 332 -14.69 -19.12 -3.65
C HIS A 332 -14.56 -18.97 -2.13
N TYR A 333 -13.30 -18.92 -1.68
CA TYR A 333 -12.99 -18.84 -0.27
C TYR A 333 -13.65 -17.64 0.41
N GLN A 334 -14.40 -17.92 1.47
CA GLN A 334 -14.95 -16.94 2.40
C GLN A 334 -14.38 -17.18 3.80
N ARG A 335 -13.96 -16.12 4.47
CA ARG A 335 -13.58 -16.15 5.88
C ARG A 335 -14.71 -15.59 6.72
N GLY A 336 -15.83 -16.33 6.79
CA GLY A 336 -17.04 -15.80 7.40
C GLY A 336 -17.45 -14.47 6.78
N ALA A 337 -18.19 -13.67 7.49
CA ALA A 337 -18.61 -12.34 7.03
C ALA A 337 -17.49 -11.28 6.95
N ASP A 338 -16.31 -11.58 7.48
CA ASP A 338 -15.14 -10.69 7.38
C ASP A 338 -14.76 -10.37 5.92
N ALA A 339 -15.04 -11.33 5.00
CA ALA A 339 -14.81 -11.15 3.58
C ALA A 339 -15.80 -10.15 2.92
N LEU A 340 -16.87 -9.75 3.59
CA LEU A 340 -17.78 -8.72 3.09
C LEU A 340 -17.37 -7.29 3.50
N PHE A 341 -16.75 -7.10 4.67
CA PHE A 341 -16.58 -5.77 5.26
C PHE A 341 -15.15 -5.39 5.69
N LEU A 342 -14.20 -6.31 5.71
CA LEU A 342 -12.82 -6.08 6.20
C LEU A 342 -12.81 -5.44 7.61
N PRO A 343 -13.02 -6.20 8.67
CA PRO A 343 -12.97 -5.67 10.02
C PRO A 343 -11.60 -5.06 10.31
N ILE A 344 -11.62 -3.88 10.95
CA ILE A 344 -10.41 -3.12 11.30
C ILE A 344 -10.20 -3.22 12.80
N ASP A 345 -9.04 -3.70 13.21
CA ASP A 345 -8.58 -3.73 14.59
C ASP A 345 -7.22 -3.01 14.74
N LEU A 346 -6.72 -2.89 15.97
CA LEU A 346 -5.43 -2.25 16.27
C LEU A 346 -4.22 -2.95 15.65
N ARG A 347 -4.38 -4.17 15.13
CA ARG A 347 -3.33 -4.97 14.49
C ARG A 347 -3.49 -5.03 12.97
N SER A 348 -4.54 -4.44 12.44
CA SER A 348 -4.80 -4.44 11.00
C SER A 348 -3.65 -3.79 10.24
N SER A 349 -3.30 -4.38 9.11
CA SER A 349 -2.35 -3.74 8.19
C SER A 349 -3.00 -2.51 7.55
N ILE A 350 -2.19 -1.65 6.93
CA ILE A 350 -2.68 -0.42 6.29
C ILE A 350 -3.68 -0.70 5.15
N LEU A 351 -3.59 -1.86 4.47
CA LEU A 351 -4.43 -2.16 3.32
C LEU A 351 -5.93 -2.28 3.66
N PRO A 352 -6.37 -3.06 4.67
CA PRO A 352 -7.78 -3.09 5.07
C PRO A 352 -8.33 -1.70 5.39
N VAL A 353 -7.56 -0.85 6.08
CA VAL A 353 -7.99 0.52 6.41
C VAL A 353 -8.23 1.34 5.14
N PHE A 354 -7.34 1.23 4.15
CA PHE A 354 -7.48 1.96 2.88
C PHE A 354 -8.61 1.45 2.01
N PHE A 355 -8.93 0.15 2.09
CA PHE A 355 -9.91 -0.49 1.21
C PHE A 355 -11.32 -0.51 1.78
N SER A 356 -11.47 -0.42 3.10
CA SER A 356 -12.76 -0.63 3.78
C SER A 356 -13.87 0.35 3.40
N ASN A 357 -13.54 1.56 2.92
CA ASN A 357 -14.57 2.52 2.48
C ASN A 357 -15.30 2.08 1.21
N GLU A 358 -14.70 1.19 0.39
CA GLU A 358 -15.20 0.84 -0.92
C GLU A 358 -16.58 0.18 -0.86
N VAL A 359 -16.78 -0.80 0.03
CA VAL A 359 -18.05 -1.52 0.14
C VAL A 359 -19.20 -0.57 0.51
N TYR A 360 -19.01 0.29 1.49
CA TYR A 360 -20.04 1.24 1.92
C TYR A 360 -20.42 2.23 0.81
N TYR A 361 -19.40 2.76 0.11
CA TYR A 361 -19.61 3.63 -1.03
C TYR A 361 -20.40 2.95 -2.15
N GLN A 362 -20.09 1.67 -2.42
CA GLN A 362 -20.77 0.90 -3.46
C GLN A 362 -22.21 0.50 -3.08
N LEU A 363 -22.48 0.27 -1.78
CA LEU A 363 -23.80 -0.03 -1.27
C LEU A 363 -24.69 1.19 -1.06
N GLY A 364 -24.11 2.41 -1.08
CA GLY A 364 -24.85 3.65 -0.89
C GLY A 364 -24.86 4.17 0.55
N ASP A 365 -24.11 3.55 1.47
CA ASP A 365 -23.93 4.07 2.83
C ASP A 365 -22.83 5.15 2.85
N MET A 366 -23.21 6.38 2.55
CA MET A 366 -22.25 7.49 2.42
C MET A 366 -21.64 7.90 3.75
N ASP A 367 -22.34 7.73 4.88
CA ASP A 367 -21.84 8.07 6.22
C ASP A 367 -20.71 7.16 6.63
N MET A 368 -20.92 5.84 6.52
CA MET A 368 -19.88 4.87 6.80
C MET A 368 -18.73 4.95 5.79
N ALA A 369 -19.02 5.19 4.50
CA ALA A 369 -17.98 5.42 3.49
C ALA A 369 -17.10 6.61 3.84
N ARG A 370 -17.70 7.74 4.29
CA ARG A 370 -17.00 8.95 4.72
C ARG A 370 -16.14 8.68 5.95
N HIS A 371 -16.70 8.03 6.97
CA HIS A 371 -15.97 7.67 8.17
C HIS A 371 -14.73 6.84 7.86
N ARG A 372 -14.85 5.79 7.06
CA ARG A 372 -13.74 4.93 6.64
C ARG A 372 -12.72 5.65 5.73
N ALA A 373 -13.18 6.58 4.90
CA ALA A 373 -12.26 7.40 4.09
C ALA A 373 -11.42 8.34 4.98
N ILE A 374 -12.01 8.95 6.01
CA ILE A 374 -11.29 9.77 6.99
C ILE A 374 -10.28 8.94 7.77
N GLU A 375 -10.63 7.72 8.22
CA GLU A 375 -9.67 6.80 8.82
C GLU A 375 -8.50 6.52 7.87
N GLY A 376 -8.77 6.26 6.59
CA GLY A 376 -7.75 6.08 5.56
C GLY A 376 -6.80 7.28 5.43
N ILE A 377 -7.31 8.52 5.59
CA ILE A 377 -6.48 9.72 5.63
C ILE A 377 -5.59 9.73 6.88
N LEU A 378 -6.16 9.46 8.07
CA LEU A 378 -5.42 9.48 9.33
C LEU A 378 -4.24 8.49 9.34
N PHE A 379 -4.42 7.32 8.75
CA PHE A 379 -3.37 6.30 8.63
C PHE A 379 -2.44 6.48 7.42
N SER A 380 -2.69 7.47 6.57
CA SER A 380 -1.82 7.79 5.44
C SER A 380 -0.57 8.56 5.87
N PRO A 381 0.54 8.48 5.13
CA PRO A 381 1.72 9.28 5.41
C PRO A 381 1.39 10.78 5.45
N LYS A 382 1.78 11.44 6.56
CA LYS A 382 1.47 12.86 6.82
C LYS A 382 -0.04 13.19 6.79
N GLN A 383 -0.90 12.18 7.02
CA GLN A 383 -2.36 12.31 7.03
C GLN A 383 -2.90 12.97 5.73
N ARG A 384 -2.33 12.57 4.59
CA ARG A 384 -2.67 13.13 3.27
C ARG A 384 -2.68 12.04 2.22
N SER A 385 -3.85 11.59 1.79
CA SER A 385 -4.04 10.59 0.73
C SER A 385 -4.90 11.16 -0.39
N VAL A 386 -4.38 11.20 -1.61
CA VAL A 386 -5.13 11.67 -2.76
C VAL A 386 -6.35 10.78 -3.05
N ARG A 387 -6.21 9.45 -2.88
CA ARG A 387 -7.31 8.50 -3.08
C ARG A 387 -8.48 8.78 -2.14
N GLN A 388 -8.19 8.95 -0.85
CA GLN A 388 -9.24 9.18 0.14
C GLN A 388 -9.86 10.58 0.00
N ILE A 389 -9.07 11.59 -0.36
CA ILE A 389 -9.57 12.94 -0.65
C ILE A 389 -10.52 12.91 -1.86
N LYS A 390 -10.16 12.19 -2.94
CA LYS A 390 -11.07 11.99 -4.08
C LYS A 390 -12.36 11.30 -3.66
N ARG A 391 -12.26 10.26 -2.82
CA ARG A 391 -13.43 9.55 -2.31
C ARG A 391 -14.34 10.47 -1.48
N LEU A 392 -13.77 11.36 -0.65
CA LEU A 392 -14.55 12.35 0.09
C LEU A 392 -15.28 13.31 -0.84
N VAL A 393 -14.63 13.81 -1.90
CA VAL A 393 -15.32 14.60 -2.93
C VAL A 393 -16.53 13.87 -3.51
N GLU A 394 -16.33 12.59 -3.91
CA GLU A 394 -17.39 11.78 -4.52
C GLU A 394 -18.55 11.54 -3.54
N ILE A 395 -18.25 11.33 -2.25
CA ILE A 395 -19.24 11.17 -1.19
C ILE A 395 -19.99 12.48 -0.94
N ASP A 396 -19.26 13.57 -0.72
CA ASP A 396 -19.87 14.88 -0.38
C ASP A 396 -20.71 15.41 -1.56
N MET A 397 -20.29 15.17 -2.80
CA MET A 397 -21.11 15.46 -3.99
C MET A 397 -22.42 14.67 -3.99
N ARG A 398 -22.40 13.36 -3.65
CA ARG A 398 -23.60 12.52 -3.56
C ARG A 398 -24.54 12.97 -2.44
N ARG A 399 -23.97 13.37 -1.28
CA ARG A 399 -24.74 13.89 -0.14
C ARG A 399 -25.30 15.30 -0.38
N GLY A 400 -24.82 15.99 -1.42
CA GLY A 400 -25.15 17.39 -1.64
C GLY A 400 -24.40 18.37 -0.71
N ASP A 401 -23.36 17.90 0.00
CA ASP A 401 -22.51 18.69 0.90
C ASP A 401 -21.49 19.50 0.06
N ILE A 402 -21.99 20.51 -0.66
CA ILE A 402 -21.23 21.20 -1.71
C ILE A 402 -20.00 21.94 -1.16
N GLU A 403 -20.13 22.57 -0.01
CA GLU A 403 -19.04 23.36 0.58
C GLU A 403 -17.87 22.44 1.01
N GLU A 404 -18.18 21.28 1.57
CA GLU A 404 -17.21 20.25 1.90
C GLU A 404 -16.55 19.69 0.64
N ALA A 405 -17.33 19.36 -0.39
CA ALA A 405 -16.81 18.90 -1.67
C ALA A 405 -15.83 19.92 -2.28
N ARG A 406 -16.19 21.23 -2.27
CA ARG A 406 -15.31 22.31 -2.76
C ARG A 406 -14.01 22.43 -1.98
N LYS A 407 -14.04 22.26 -0.68
CA LYS A 407 -12.82 22.25 0.15
C LYS A 407 -11.82 21.20 -0.32
N TYR A 408 -12.28 19.98 -0.58
CA TYR A 408 -11.43 18.91 -1.08
C TYR A 408 -11.06 19.08 -2.56
N LEU A 409 -11.96 19.63 -3.40
CA LEU A 409 -11.66 19.98 -4.78
C LEU A 409 -10.55 21.02 -4.90
N ASN A 410 -10.55 22.06 -4.05
CA ASN A 410 -9.48 23.05 -3.99
C ASN A 410 -8.11 22.45 -3.66
N LEU A 411 -8.06 21.41 -2.79
CA LEU A 411 -6.81 20.69 -2.53
C LEU A 411 -6.34 19.93 -3.78
N LEU A 412 -7.25 19.27 -4.48
CA LEU A 412 -6.92 18.50 -5.68
C LEU A 412 -6.58 19.40 -6.88
N ASP A 413 -7.17 20.60 -6.97
CA ASP A 413 -6.85 21.61 -7.99
C ASP A 413 -5.38 22.09 -7.88
N ALA A 414 -4.83 22.09 -6.66
CA ALA A 414 -3.43 22.41 -6.42
C ALA A 414 -2.43 21.27 -6.71
N THR A 415 -2.86 20.18 -7.37
CA THR A 415 -2.02 19.06 -7.76
C THR A 415 -1.72 19.04 -9.26
N LEU A 416 -0.69 18.31 -9.68
CA LEU A 416 -0.34 18.20 -11.11
C LEU A 416 -1.29 17.27 -11.88
N PHE A 417 -1.63 16.11 -11.32
CA PHE A 417 -2.35 15.06 -12.05
C PHE A 417 -3.85 15.04 -11.81
N TYR A 418 -4.32 15.63 -10.71
CA TYR A 418 -5.75 15.63 -10.34
C TYR A 418 -6.45 16.96 -10.58
N HIS A 419 -5.71 17.99 -11.00
CA HIS A 419 -6.22 19.32 -11.33
C HIS A 419 -7.36 19.28 -12.37
N SER A 420 -7.16 18.57 -13.49
CA SER A 420 -8.20 18.47 -14.52
C SER A 420 -9.46 17.75 -14.03
N TRP A 421 -9.28 16.69 -13.22
CA TRP A 421 -10.41 15.98 -12.61
C TRP A 421 -11.17 16.88 -11.62
N ALA A 422 -10.44 17.63 -10.77
CA ALA A 422 -11.05 18.54 -9.82
C ALA A 422 -11.88 19.63 -10.51
N ARG A 423 -11.36 20.22 -11.57
CA ARG A 423 -12.09 21.23 -12.35
C ARG A 423 -13.33 20.67 -13.03
N SER A 424 -13.24 19.48 -13.62
CA SER A 424 -14.40 18.82 -14.21
C SER A 424 -15.50 18.56 -13.16
N LYS A 425 -15.14 18.18 -11.94
CA LYS A 425 -16.10 18.00 -10.83
C LYS A 425 -16.68 19.31 -10.32
N GLU A 426 -15.89 20.37 -10.25
CA GLU A 426 -16.35 21.70 -9.91
C GLU A 426 -17.35 22.25 -10.94
N GLU A 427 -17.11 22.00 -12.23
CA GLU A 427 -18.07 22.36 -13.29
C GLU A 427 -19.37 21.59 -13.17
N GLN A 428 -19.30 20.29 -12.84
CA GLN A 428 -20.47 19.47 -12.57
C GLN A 428 -21.29 20.05 -11.39
N LEU A 429 -20.64 20.38 -10.27
CA LEU A 429 -21.30 21.00 -9.11
C LEU A 429 -22.02 22.31 -9.47
N LYS A 430 -21.37 23.19 -10.23
CA LYS A 430 -21.97 24.46 -10.68
C LYS A 430 -23.19 24.23 -11.57
N GLY A 431 -23.12 23.22 -12.45
CA GLY A 431 -24.26 22.82 -13.28
C GLY A 431 -25.45 22.31 -12.46
N GLU A 432 -25.19 21.48 -11.45
CA GLU A 432 -26.22 20.95 -10.54
C GLU A 432 -26.82 22.04 -9.65
N GLU A 433 -26.00 22.99 -9.15
CA GLU A 433 -26.51 24.15 -8.41
C GLU A 433 -27.45 25.01 -9.27
N THR A 434 -27.07 25.28 -10.50
CA THR A 434 -27.88 26.07 -11.43
C THR A 434 -29.22 25.36 -11.70
N LEU A 435 -29.19 24.06 -11.99
CA LEU A 435 -30.39 23.25 -12.22
C LEU A 435 -31.30 23.16 -10.98
N SER A 436 -30.71 23.03 -9.79
CA SER A 436 -31.47 22.95 -8.53
C SER A 436 -32.11 24.26 -8.16
N MET A 437 -31.46 25.40 -8.44
CA MET A 437 -32.04 26.74 -8.29
C MET A 437 -33.20 27.00 -9.24
N GLU A 438 -33.09 26.52 -10.50
CA GLU A 438 -34.14 26.68 -11.49
C GLU A 438 -35.37 25.80 -11.24
N LYS A 439 -35.14 24.53 -10.79
CA LYS A 439 -36.22 23.53 -10.69
C LYS A 439 -36.78 23.34 -9.29
N ARG A 440 -36.19 23.88 -8.22
CA ARG A 440 -36.55 23.62 -6.80
C ARG A 440 -36.73 22.13 -6.50
N LEU A 441 -35.99 21.24 -7.21
CA LEU A 441 -36.07 19.81 -7.02
C LEU A 441 -35.17 19.41 -5.84
N PRO A 442 -35.64 18.54 -4.93
CA PRO A 442 -34.76 17.94 -3.94
C PRO A 442 -33.68 17.16 -4.68
N ARG A 443 -32.41 17.34 -4.30
CA ARG A 443 -31.32 16.52 -4.75
C ARG A 443 -31.53 15.12 -4.20
N LYS A 444 -31.80 14.18 -5.07
CA LYS A 444 -31.94 12.78 -4.70
C LYS A 444 -30.77 12.03 -5.31
N SER A 445 -29.83 11.63 -4.50
CA SER A 445 -29.03 10.45 -4.84
C SER A 445 -29.91 9.23 -4.60
N ASP A 446 -29.79 8.20 -5.43
CA ASP A 446 -30.73 7.08 -5.43
C ASP A 446 -30.79 6.28 -4.13
N TRP A 447 -29.84 6.49 -3.19
CA TRP A 447 -29.68 5.69 -1.96
C TRP A 447 -29.08 6.49 -0.78
N GLU A 448 -29.43 7.76 -0.56
CA GLU A 448 -28.95 8.53 0.58
C GLU A 448 -29.91 8.45 1.76
N ARG A 449 -29.35 8.25 2.96
CA ARG A 449 -30.12 8.32 4.20
C ARG A 449 -30.53 9.77 4.47
N GLU A 450 -31.78 9.98 4.82
CA GLU A 450 -32.30 11.29 5.24
C GLU A 450 -31.77 11.71 6.63
N HIS A 451 -31.26 10.76 7.42
CA HIS A 451 -30.80 10.98 8.80
C HIS A 451 -29.43 10.35 9.04
N ASP A 452 -28.52 11.12 9.63
CA ASP A 452 -27.22 10.61 10.14
C ASP A 452 -27.49 9.65 11.31
N ILE A 453 -27.33 8.36 11.07
CA ILE A 453 -27.40 7.34 12.12
C ILE A 453 -25.98 6.96 12.51
N LEU A 454 -25.50 7.45 13.67
CA LEU A 454 -24.28 6.99 14.30
C LEU A 454 -24.47 5.56 14.83
N MET A 455 -24.26 4.59 13.97
CA MET A 455 -24.19 3.20 14.38
C MET A 455 -22.76 2.81 14.82
N SER A 456 -22.68 1.76 15.63
CA SER A 456 -21.37 1.21 15.98
C SER A 456 -20.65 0.75 14.71
N ILE A 457 -19.39 1.13 14.57
CA ILE A 457 -18.53 0.82 13.41
C ILE A 457 -18.42 -0.69 13.12
N SER A 458 -18.71 -1.53 14.11
CA SER A 458 -18.67 -3.00 14.04
C SER A 458 -20.06 -3.65 13.93
N ASP A 459 -21.14 -2.87 13.95
CA ASP A 459 -22.51 -3.39 13.81
C ASP A 459 -22.93 -3.42 12.32
N TYR A 460 -22.26 -4.27 11.54
CA TYR A 460 -22.56 -4.43 10.11
C TYR A 460 -24.01 -4.80 9.81
N PRO A 461 -24.65 -5.76 10.54
CA PRO A 461 -26.05 -6.09 10.28
C PRO A 461 -27.01 -4.95 10.62
N GLY A 462 -26.75 -4.17 11.67
CA GLY A 462 -27.53 -2.99 12.01
C GLY A 462 -27.46 -1.93 10.92
N VAL A 463 -26.24 -1.64 10.42
CA VAL A 463 -26.01 -0.71 9.31
C VAL A 463 -26.76 -1.13 8.05
N LEU A 464 -26.62 -2.39 7.64
CA LEU A 464 -27.30 -2.93 6.44
C LEU A 464 -28.83 -2.98 6.61
N SER A 465 -29.31 -3.42 7.78
CA SER A 465 -30.76 -3.48 8.04
C SER A 465 -31.41 -2.11 7.97
N SER A 466 -30.73 -1.09 8.50
CA SER A 466 -31.16 0.30 8.43
C SER A 466 -31.22 0.79 6.98
N LEU A 467 -30.15 0.51 6.19
CA LEU A 467 -30.08 0.88 4.79
C LEU A 467 -31.17 0.22 3.95
N VAL A 468 -31.44 -1.08 4.18
CA VAL A 468 -32.51 -1.83 3.47
C VAL A 468 -33.89 -1.38 3.91
N ALA A 469 -34.08 -1.02 5.19
CA ALA A 469 -35.37 -0.51 5.68
C ALA A 469 -35.72 0.85 5.06
N GLU A 470 -34.72 1.71 4.88
CA GLU A 470 -34.87 3.03 4.26
C GLU A 470 -35.03 2.91 2.74
N TYR A 471 -34.27 2.02 2.10
CA TYR A 471 -34.26 1.79 0.65
C TYR A 471 -34.52 0.30 0.30
N PRO A 472 -35.77 -0.18 0.39
CA PRO A 472 -36.11 -1.61 0.13
C PRO A 472 -35.82 -2.07 -1.30
N GLU A 473 -35.64 -1.14 -2.24
CA GLU A 473 -35.31 -1.42 -3.64
C GLU A 473 -33.80 -1.62 -3.87
N ASN A 474 -32.95 -1.30 -2.86
CA ASN A 474 -31.51 -1.50 -2.93
C ASN A 474 -31.15 -2.98 -2.81
N LYS A 475 -31.27 -3.69 -3.94
CA LYS A 475 -31.00 -5.13 -4.00
C LYS A 475 -29.56 -5.47 -3.57
N GLN A 476 -28.59 -4.61 -3.87
CA GLN A 476 -27.19 -4.84 -3.50
C GLN A 476 -27.01 -4.86 -1.98
N ALA A 477 -27.58 -3.89 -1.26
CA ALA A 477 -27.54 -3.85 0.20
C ALA A 477 -28.31 -5.03 0.82
N LEU A 478 -29.45 -5.41 0.24
CA LEU A 478 -30.25 -6.56 0.68
C LEU A 478 -29.48 -7.88 0.49
N ASP A 479 -28.87 -8.09 -0.68
CA ASP A 479 -28.04 -9.28 -0.92
C ASP A 479 -26.84 -9.33 0.03
N TYR A 480 -26.22 -8.20 0.35
CA TYR A 480 -25.17 -8.13 1.36
C TYR A 480 -25.66 -8.51 2.76
N LEU A 481 -26.85 -8.04 3.16
CA LEU A 481 -27.45 -8.37 4.46
C LEU A 481 -27.75 -9.87 4.57
N LEU A 482 -28.39 -10.43 3.55
CA LEU A 482 -28.74 -11.86 3.51
C LEU A 482 -27.47 -12.73 3.50
N CYS A 483 -26.48 -12.41 2.65
CA CYS A 483 -25.20 -13.09 2.62
C CYS A 483 -24.42 -12.94 3.94
N TYR A 484 -24.50 -11.78 4.61
CA TYR A 484 -23.89 -11.59 5.92
C TYR A 484 -24.46 -12.55 6.98
N TYR A 485 -25.79 -12.70 7.02
CA TYR A 485 -26.42 -13.64 7.94
C TYR A 485 -26.06 -15.09 7.62
N LEU A 486 -25.99 -15.46 6.34
CA LEU A 486 -25.59 -16.80 5.92
C LEU A 486 -24.13 -17.12 6.30
N LEU A 487 -23.20 -16.19 6.05
CA LEU A 487 -21.78 -16.38 6.40
C LEU A 487 -21.53 -16.42 7.91
N ASN A 488 -22.43 -15.89 8.73
CA ASN A 488 -22.41 -16.00 10.19
C ASN A 488 -23.34 -17.10 10.72
N GLU A 489 -23.88 -17.98 9.87
CA GLU A 489 -24.80 -19.08 10.23
C GLU A 489 -26.05 -18.64 11.01
N ASN A 490 -26.43 -17.39 10.90
CA ASN A 490 -27.60 -16.84 11.56
C ASN A 490 -28.86 -17.02 10.66
N LEU A 491 -29.26 -18.28 10.51
CA LEU A 491 -30.39 -18.66 9.66
C LEU A 491 -31.73 -18.03 10.08
N ASN A 492 -31.92 -17.77 11.39
CA ASN A 492 -33.14 -17.12 11.86
C ASN A 492 -33.22 -15.67 11.39
N SER A 493 -32.15 -14.92 11.53
CA SER A 493 -32.10 -13.54 11.03
C SER A 493 -32.15 -13.47 9.51
N PHE A 494 -31.54 -14.45 8.82
CA PHE A 494 -31.67 -14.60 7.37
C PHE A 494 -33.15 -14.78 6.96
N LYS A 495 -33.89 -15.76 7.57
CA LYS A 495 -35.28 -16.00 7.26
C LYS A 495 -36.16 -14.77 7.51
N ASN A 496 -35.96 -14.11 8.66
CA ASN A 496 -36.74 -12.92 8.99
C ASN A 496 -36.48 -11.76 7.99
N ALA A 497 -35.25 -11.54 7.61
CA ALA A 497 -34.90 -10.51 6.62
C ALA A 497 -35.41 -10.90 5.21
N PHE A 498 -35.31 -12.16 4.83
CA PHE A 498 -35.84 -12.67 3.58
C PHE A 498 -37.36 -12.49 3.50
N ASP A 499 -38.11 -12.86 4.54
CA ASP A 499 -39.56 -12.72 4.59
C ASP A 499 -40.01 -11.25 4.54
N THR A 500 -39.27 -10.38 5.20
CA THR A 500 -39.61 -8.94 5.29
C THR A 500 -39.29 -8.19 4.01
N TYR A 501 -38.12 -8.44 3.41
CA TYR A 501 -37.59 -7.59 2.37
C TYR A 501 -37.42 -8.24 1.00
N TYR A 502 -37.37 -9.60 0.90
CA TYR A 502 -37.12 -10.30 -0.36
C TYR A 502 -38.38 -10.99 -0.92
N LYS A 503 -39.09 -11.75 -0.06
CA LYS A 503 -40.24 -12.56 -0.43
C LYS A 503 -41.37 -11.72 -1.06
N GLY A 504 -41.78 -12.09 -2.27
CA GLY A 504 -42.84 -11.40 -3.01
C GLY A 504 -42.47 -10.06 -3.65
N LYS A 505 -41.19 -9.61 -3.49
CA LYS A 505 -40.68 -8.40 -4.14
C LYS A 505 -39.79 -8.72 -5.34
N PHE A 506 -39.09 -9.84 -5.30
CA PHE A 506 -38.20 -10.27 -6.38
C PHE A 506 -38.71 -11.61 -6.95
N GLU A 507 -38.78 -11.69 -8.29
CA GLU A 507 -39.33 -12.87 -8.98
C GLU A 507 -38.37 -14.07 -8.96
N VAL A 508 -37.07 -13.82 -8.97
CA VAL A 508 -36.03 -14.87 -9.02
C VAL A 508 -35.33 -14.96 -7.68
N VAL A 509 -35.44 -16.11 -7.04
CA VAL A 509 -34.70 -16.43 -5.80
C VAL A 509 -33.38 -17.10 -6.19
N PRO A 510 -32.23 -16.59 -5.73
CA PRO A 510 -30.94 -17.26 -5.94
C PRO A 510 -30.87 -18.62 -5.26
N ARG A 511 -30.20 -19.60 -5.89
CA ARG A 511 -30.07 -20.96 -5.35
C ARG A 511 -29.48 -20.99 -3.93
N LEU A 512 -28.53 -20.14 -3.62
CA LEU A 512 -27.99 -20.00 -2.26
C LEU A 512 -29.07 -19.74 -1.21
N TYR A 513 -30.04 -18.89 -1.52
CA TYR A 513 -31.16 -18.59 -0.60
C TYR A 513 -32.13 -19.75 -0.50
N GLU A 514 -32.39 -20.45 -1.60
CA GLU A 514 -33.21 -21.66 -1.59
C GLU A 514 -32.60 -22.77 -0.75
N GLU A 515 -31.26 -22.99 -0.88
CA GLU A 515 -30.52 -23.94 -0.06
C GLU A 515 -30.58 -23.59 1.44
N ALA A 516 -30.43 -22.31 1.79
CA ALA A 516 -30.57 -21.84 3.17
C ALA A 516 -32.01 -22.00 3.70
N LEU A 517 -33.02 -21.71 2.87
CA LEU A 517 -34.43 -21.88 3.23
C LEU A 517 -34.77 -23.36 3.50
N VAL A 518 -34.33 -24.28 2.64
CA VAL A 518 -34.54 -25.73 2.86
C VAL A 518 -33.94 -26.15 4.21
N GLN A 519 -32.74 -25.68 4.54
CA GLN A 519 -32.09 -26.01 5.82
C GLN A 519 -32.85 -25.44 7.03
N VAL A 520 -33.33 -24.20 6.95
CA VAL A 520 -34.16 -23.60 8.02
C VAL A 520 -35.49 -24.33 8.17
N LEU A 521 -36.14 -24.61 7.07
CA LEU A 521 -37.48 -25.17 7.03
C LEU A 521 -37.53 -26.71 7.23
N SER A 522 -36.38 -27.38 7.25
CA SER A 522 -36.28 -28.84 7.43
C SER A 522 -36.95 -29.37 8.71
N LYS A 523 -37.26 -28.49 9.65
CA LYS A 523 -37.96 -28.81 10.91
C LYS A 523 -39.37 -28.22 10.99
N SER A 524 -39.84 -27.59 9.93
CA SER A 524 -41.14 -26.92 9.83
C SER A 524 -42.20 -27.84 9.25
N SER A 525 -43.47 -27.42 9.27
CA SER A 525 -44.56 -28.17 8.64
C SER A 525 -44.54 -28.04 7.11
N ASP A 526 -45.09 -29.04 6.40
CA ASP A 526 -45.15 -29.05 4.92
C ASP A 526 -45.86 -27.80 4.37
N GLU A 527 -46.91 -27.32 5.04
CA GLU A 527 -47.65 -26.09 4.65
C GLU A 527 -46.74 -24.84 4.72
N GLU A 528 -45.81 -24.76 5.66
CA GLU A 528 -44.85 -23.65 5.75
C GLU A 528 -43.81 -23.72 4.63
N VAL A 529 -43.37 -24.91 4.26
CA VAL A 529 -42.43 -25.14 3.15
C VAL A 529 -43.03 -24.72 1.82
N ASP A 530 -44.29 -25.14 1.55
CA ASP A 530 -45.00 -24.81 0.32
C ASP A 530 -45.16 -23.30 0.10
N GLY A 531 -45.23 -22.53 1.19
CA GLY A 531 -45.32 -21.08 1.16
C GLY A 531 -44.08 -20.35 0.54
N TYR A 532 -42.95 -21.06 0.34
CA TYR A 532 -41.72 -20.50 -0.23
C TYR A 532 -41.49 -20.91 -1.69
N GLN A 533 -42.25 -21.83 -2.26
CA GLN A 533 -42.15 -22.30 -3.65
C GLN A 533 -40.70 -22.74 -4.01
N ILE A 534 -40.04 -23.48 -3.10
CA ILE A 534 -38.67 -23.95 -3.30
C ILE A 534 -38.69 -25.02 -4.42
N PRO A 535 -37.76 -24.95 -5.41
CA PRO A 535 -37.65 -25.95 -6.46
C PRO A 535 -37.40 -27.35 -5.92
N GLN A 536 -38.04 -28.36 -6.53
CA GLN A 536 -38.00 -29.74 -6.07
C GLN A 536 -36.57 -30.32 -6.11
N ASP A 537 -35.77 -29.93 -7.09
CA ASP A 537 -34.38 -30.35 -7.22
C ASP A 537 -33.50 -29.91 -6.02
N VAL A 538 -33.77 -28.73 -5.45
CA VAL A 538 -33.02 -28.23 -4.26
C VAL A 538 -33.41 -29.08 -3.03
N ILE A 539 -34.65 -29.48 -2.90
CA ILE A 539 -35.11 -30.34 -1.81
C ILE A 539 -34.49 -31.74 -1.93
N GLU A 540 -34.46 -32.31 -3.12
CA GLU A 540 -33.84 -33.61 -3.40
C GLU A 540 -32.32 -33.57 -3.15
N ASP A 541 -31.63 -32.55 -3.62
CA ASP A 541 -30.21 -32.36 -3.37
C ASP A 541 -29.89 -32.24 -1.85
N TYR A 542 -30.75 -31.58 -1.08
CA TYR A 542 -30.58 -31.50 0.38
C TYR A 542 -30.78 -32.85 1.06
N GLN A 543 -31.75 -33.63 0.64
CA GLN A 543 -31.98 -34.99 1.16
C GLN A 543 -30.76 -35.88 0.86
N ASP A 544 -30.25 -35.83 -0.36
CA ASP A 544 -29.05 -36.56 -0.75
C ASP A 544 -27.82 -36.10 0.07
N TYR A 545 -27.67 -34.78 0.30
CA TYR A 545 -26.62 -34.23 1.15
C TYR A 545 -26.67 -34.81 2.58
N ILE A 546 -27.83 -34.81 3.21
CA ILE A 546 -28.03 -35.35 4.56
C ILE A 546 -27.77 -36.87 4.59
N HIS A 547 -28.18 -37.61 3.55
CA HIS A 547 -27.91 -39.04 3.43
C HIS A 547 -26.38 -39.30 3.32
N CYS A 548 -25.67 -38.60 2.46
CA CYS A 548 -24.20 -38.68 2.31
C CYS A 548 -23.45 -38.30 3.60
N LYS A 549 -23.97 -37.32 4.36
CA LYS A 549 -23.38 -36.84 5.63
C LYS A 549 -23.30 -37.95 6.69
N SER A 550 -24.18 -38.92 6.66
CA SER A 550 -24.20 -40.06 7.58
C SER A 550 -23.19 -41.16 7.22
N GLY A 551 -22.51 -41.10 6.09
CA GLY A 551 -21.57 -42.08 5.57
C GLY A 551 -20.16 -42.06 6.19
N ARG A 552 -19.40 -43.17 6.09
CA ARG A 552 -18.04 -43.29 6.65
C ARG A 552 -16.99 -42.40 5.96
N LYS A 553 -17.20 -41.94 4.72
CA LYS A 553 -16.32 -41.04 3.94
C LYS A 553 -17.01 -39.70 3.61
N ALA A 554 -17.92 -39.28 4.48
CA ALA A 554 -18.79 -38.13 4.25
C ALA A 554 -18.04 -36.87 3.78
N LYS A 555 -16.96 -36.49 4.41
CA LYS A 555 -16.27 -35.22 4.12
C LYS A 555 -15.66 -35.16 2.72
N GLU A 556 -15.07 -36.24 2.23
CA GLU A 556 -14.43 -36.28 0.90
C GLU A 556 -15.52 -36.30 -0.20
N GLU A 557 -16.53 -37.14 -0.03
CA GLU A 557 -17.65 -37.27 -0.98
C GLU A 557 -18.50 -35.99 -1.06
N LEU A 558 -18.78 -35.38 0.10
CA LEU A 558 -19.51 -34.10 0.17
C LEU A 558 -18.69 -32.96 -0.44
N ARG A 559 -17.36 -32.98 -0.29
CA ARG A 559 -16.49 -31.97 -0.91
C ARG A 559 -16.53 -32.03 -2.43
N GLU A 560 -16.55 -33.23 -3.02
CA GLU A 560 -16.60 -33.36 -4.49
C GLU A 560 -17.95 -32.91 -5.08
N ARG A 561 -19.05 -33.17 -4.38
CA ARG A 561 -20.39 -32.95 -4.93
C ARG A 561 -21.03 -31.63 -4.49
N TYR A 562 -20.71 -31.15 -3.28
CA TYR A 562 -21.48 -30.09 -2.62
C TYR A 562 -20.57 -28.93 -2.11
N SER A 563 -19.31 -28.83 -2.52
CA SER A 563 -18.36 -27.82 -2.02
C SER A 563 -18.79 -26.37 -2.27
N SER A 564 -19.66 -26.11 -3.26
CA SER A 564 -20.19 -24.79 -3.58
C SER A 564 -21.60 -24.55 -3.00
N THR A 565 -22.11 -25.43 -2.13
CA THR A 565 -23.43 -25.26 -1.49
C THR A 565 -23.28 -24.59 -0.11
N TYR A 566 -24.36 -23.92 0.32
CA TYR A 566 -24.47 -23.37 1.67
C TYR A 566 -24.33 -24.46 2.75
N TRP A 567 -24.88 -25.64 2.53
CA TRP A 567 -24.82 -26.74 3.50
C TRP A 567 -23.41 -27.21 3.80
N TYR A 568 -22.56 -27.31 2.76
CA TYR A 568 -21.16 -27.70 2.93
C TYR A 568 -20.36 -26.59 3.64
N TYR A 569 -20.64 -25.31 3.32
CA TYR A 569 -20.04 -24.18 4.01
C TYR A 569 -20.37 -24.22 5.50
N SER A 570 -21.65 -24.31 5.85
CA SER A 570 -22.13 -24.34 7.24
C SER A 570 -21.57 -25.51 8.06
N ASP A 571 -21.29 -26.66 7.43
CA ASP A 571 -20.82 -27.85 8.15
C ASP A 571 -19.30 -27.96 8.26
N TYR A 572 -18.51 -27.38 7.34
CA TYR A 572 -17.09 -27.72 7.18
C TYR A 572 -16.11 -26.56 6.93
N ILE A 573 -16.57 -25.35 6.61
CA ILE A 573 -15.66 -24.28 6.14
C ILE A 573 -15.51 -23.13 7.14
N HIS A 574 -16.49 -22.89 7.98
CA HIS A 574 -16.51 -21.74 8.93
C HIS A 574 -15.44 -21.77 10.02
#